data_9ca523be412723def01e6defe7ab9dd0
#
_entry.id   9ca523be412723def01e6defe7ab9dd0
#
_cell.length_a   1.000
_cell.length_b   1.000
_cell.length_c   1.000
_cell.angle_alpha   90.00
_cell.angle_beta   90.00
_cell.angle_gamma   90.00
#
_symmetry.space_group_name_H-M   'P 1'
#
loop_
_entity.id
_entity.type
_entity.pdbx_description
1 polymer ?
#
loop_
_entity_poly.entity_id
_entity_poly.type
_entity_poly.pdbx_seq_one_letter_code
_entity_poly.pdbx_strand_id
1 'polypeptide(L)' 'MPKPLTPREIIKVMHMLGFLETRVQGSHHRFEHPDGRKTTIPIHGNEPIGTGLLLKIIKQDLKMTKEEFYKSLYK' A
#
# COMPACT_ATOMS: atom_id res chain seq x y z
N MET A 1 -9.48 -12.95 8.52
CA MET A 1 -8.37 -12.19 9.09
C MET A 1 -7.42 -11.72 8.01
N PRO A 2 -7.05 -10.44 8.03
CA PRO A 2 -6.07 -9.98 7.04
C PRO A 2 -4.73 -10.65 7.30
N LYS A 3 -4.12 -11.13 6.25
CA LYS A 3 -2.78 -11.71 6.31
C LYS A 3 -1.76 -10.64 5.95
N PRO A 4 -0.49 -10.79 6.38
CA PRO A 4 0.57 -9.91 5.91
C PRO A 4 0.67 -10.00 4.39
N LEU A 5 0.76 -8.86 3.73
CA LEU A 5 0.86 -8.82 2.28
C LEU A 5 2.31 -8.68 1.85
N THR A 6 2.67 -9.35 0.76
CA THR A 6 3.98 -9.17 0.17
C THR A 6 4.05 -7.81 -0.50
N PRO A 7 5.28 -7.28 -0.68
CA PRO A 7 5.42 -6.00 -1.40
C PRO A 7 4.79 -6.03 -2.78
N ARG A 8 4.91 -7.15 -3.49
CA ARG A 8 4.32 -7.29 -4.82
C ARG A 8 2.81 -7.12 -4.79
N GLU A 9 2.16 -7.75 -3.81
CA GLU A 9 0.71 -7.63 -3.65
C GLU A 9 0.29 -6.20 -3.35
N ILE A 10 1.05 -5.52 -2.48
CA ILE A 10 0.74 -4.15 -2.11
C ILE A 10 0.90 -3.21 -3.31
N ILE A 11 2.00 -3.34 -4.04
CA ILE A 11 2.23 -2.51 -5.22
C ILE A 11 1.12 -2.72 -6.24
N LYS A 12 0.70 -3.96 -6.43
CA LYS A 12 -0.40 -4.27 -7.35
C LYS A 12 -1.67 -3.53 -6.94
N VAL A 13 -2.04 -3.60 -5.67
CA VAL A 13 -3.23 -2.91 -5.19
C VAL A 13 -3.09 -1.40 -5.34
N MET A 14 -1.92 -0.85 -5.03
CA MET A 14 -1.70 0.58 -5.18
C MET A 14 -1.93 1.03 -6.61
N HIS A 15 -1.41 0.28 -7.59
CA HIS A 15 -1.64 0.60 -8.99
C HIS A 15 -3.12 0.48 -9.37
N MET A 16 -3.81 -0.54 -8.87
CA MET A 16 -5.23 -0.71 -9.14
C MET A 16 -6.07 0.43 -8.56
N LEU A 17 -5.61 1.02 -7.47
CA LEU A 17 -6.29 2.15 -6.85
C LEU A 17 -5.96 3.48 -7.51
N GLY A 18 -5.02 3.48 -8.46
CA GLY A 18 -4.63 4.70 -9.15
C GLY A 18 -3.44 5.43 -8.59
N PHE A 19 -2.72 4.81 -7.65
CA PHE A 19 -1.49 5.39 -7.11
C PHE A 19 -0.32 5.11 -8.04
N LEU A 20 0.59 6.07 -8.13
CA LEU A 20 1.83 5.91 -8.90
C LEU A 20 3.01 6.05 -7.96
N GLU A 21 4.02 5.20 -8.18
CA GLU A 21 5.26 5.31 -7.44
C GLU A 21 6.04 6.51 -7.97
N THR A 22 6.24 7.51 -7.11
CA THR A 22 6.87 8.76 -7.53
C THR A 22 8.31 8.89 -7.09
N ARG A 23 8.73 8.10 -6.11
CA ARG A 23 10.09 8.19 -5.60
C ARG A 23 10.46 6.92 -4.86
N VAL A 24 11.70 6.48 -5.02
CA VAL A 24 12.27 5.39 -4.24
C VAL A 24 13.55 5.89 -3.62
N GLN A 25 13.64 5.76 -2.29
CA GLN A 25 14.83 6.16 -1.56
C GLN A 25 15.15 5.06 -0.56
N GLY A 26 16.16 4.24 -0.88
CA GLY A 26 16.44 3.05 -0.10
C GLY A 26 15.26 2.10 -0.13
N SER A 27 14.75 1.74 1.04
CA SER A 27 13.58 0.87 1.14
C SER A 27 12.27 1.63 1.13
N HIS A 28 12.31 2.96 1.10
CA HIS A 28 11.11 3.78 1.15
C HIS A 28 10.59 4.06 -0.25
N HIS A 29 9.43 3.50 -0.56
CA HIS A 29 8.78 3.67 -1.86
C HIS A 29 7.59 4.61 -1.68
N ARG A 30 7.66 5.77 -2.32
CA ARG A 30 6.60 6.78 -2.20
C ARG A 30 5.59 6.60 -3.31
N PHE A 31 4.32 6.62 -2.93
CA PHE A 31 3.20 6.52 -3.85
C PHE A 31 2.30 7.74 -3.71
N GLU A 32 1.81 8.25 -4.84
CA GLU A 32 0.92 9.42 -4.84
C GLU A 32 -0.24 9.18 -5.80
N HIS A 33 -1.38 9.72 -5.41
CA HIS A 33 -2.61 9.63 -6.19
C HIS A 33 -2.97 11.03 -6.70
N PRO A 34 -3.54 11.14 -7.91
CA PRO A 34 -3.95 12.45 -8.44
C PRO A 34 -4.90 13.23 -7.54
N ASP A 35 -5.65 12.55 -6.65
CA ASP A 35 -6.56 13.22 -5.73
C ASP A 35 -5.86 13.84 -4.53
N GLY A 36 -4.53 13.73 -4.43
CA GLY A 36 -3.77 14.32 -3.35
C GLY A 36 -3.37 13.35 -2.25
N ARG A 37 -3.90 12.13 -2.24
CA ARG A 37 -3.48 11.14 -1.25
C ARG A 37 -2.07 10.67 -1.55
N LYS A 38 -1.28 10.43 -0.51
CA LYS A 38 0.10 9.97 -0.67
C LYS A 38 0.53 9.16 0.54
N THR A 39 1.44 8.24 0.31
CA THR A 39 1.96 7.39 1.38
C THR A 39 3.36 6.94 1.03
N THR A 40 4.09 6.47 2.05
CA THR A 40 5.39 5.86 1.87
C THR A 40 5.31 4.45 2.42
N ILE A 41 5.69 3.48 1.60
CA ILE A 41 5.65 2.07 1.99
C ILE A 41 7.07 1.54 2.08
N PRO A 42 7.48 1.04 3.27
CA PRO A 42 8.82 0.44 3.40
C PRO A 42 8.80 -0.94 2.75
N ILE A 43 9.71 -1.16 1.81
CA ILE A 43 9.82 -2.43 1.10
C ILE A 43 11.23 -2.98 1.30
N HIS A 44 11.31 -4.13 1.93
CA HIS A 44 12.57 -4.81 2.22
C HIS A 44 12.57 -6.16 1.48
N GLY A 45 13.02 -6.15 0.22
CA GLY A 45 13.02 -7.36 -0.59
C GLY A 45 11.63 -7.96 -0.72
N ASN A 46 11.49 -9.23 -0.36
CA ASN A 46 10.20 -9.91 -0.39
C ASN A 46 9.56 -10.01 1.00
N GLU A 47 10.09 -9.30 1.96
CA GLU A 47 9.57 -9.36 3.32
C GLU A 47 8.16 -8.78 3.39
N PRO A 48 7.19 -9.54 3.94
CA PRO A 48 5.82 -9.04 4.06
C PRO A 48 5.75 -7.82 4.97
N ILE A 49 4.80 -6.94 4.68
CA ILE A 49 4.58 -5.76 5.50
C ILE A 49 3.65 -6.15 6.65
N GLY A 50 4.05 -5.78 7.87
CA GLY A 50 3.26 -6.10 9.05
C GLY A 50 1.84 -5.55 8.97
N THR A 51 0.87 -6.33 9.46
CA THR A 51 -0.54 -5.95 9.36
C THR A 51 -0.84 -4.66 10.10
N GLY A 52 -0.18 -4.40 11.23
CA GLY A 52 -0.39 -3.16 11.97
C GLY A 52 -0.03 -1.93 11.15
N LEU A 53 1.16 -1.96 10.54
CA LEU A 53 1.59 -0.85 9.69
C LEU A 53 0.70 -0.71 8.47
N LEU A 54 0.35 -1.83 7.84
CA LEU A 54 -0.51 -1.81 6.66
C LEU A 54 -1.87 -1.21 6.97
N LEU A 55 -2.50 -1.59 8.08
CA LEU A 55 -3.79 -1.05 8.45
C LEU A 55 -3.72 0.45 8.73
N LYS A 56 -2.62 0.90 9.32
CA LYS A 56 -2.41 2.32 9.55
C LYS A 56 -2.31 3.08 8.23
N ILE A 57 -1.56 2.54 7.27
CA ILE A 57 -1.43 3.15 5.95
C ILE A 57 -2.80 3.23 5.27
N ILE A 58 -3.55 2.14 5.29
CA ILE A 58 -4.87 2.10 4.65
C ILE A 58 -5.78 3.16 5.25
N LYS A 59 -5.86 3.22 6.57
CA LYS A 59 -6.79 4.11 7.24
C LYS A 59 -6.36 5.57 7.17
N GLN A 60 -5.09 5.85 7.45
CA GLN A 60 -4.62 7.23 7.59
C GLN A 60 -4.18 7.85 6.27
N ASP A 61 -3.45 7.10 5.47
CA ASP A 61 -2.87 7.65 4.24
C ASP A 61 -3.77 7.45 3.03
N LEU A 62 -4.29 6.25 2.86
CA LEU A 62 -5.18 5.95 1.73
C LEU A 62 -6.62 6.39 2.01
N LYS A 63 -6.95 6.59 3.27
CA LYS A 63 -8.27 7.07 3.69
C LYS A 63 -9.40 6.20 3.18
N MET A 64 -9.22 4.90 3.34
CA MET A 64 -10.22 3.92 2.93
C MET A 64 -10.34 2.84 3.99
N THR A 65 -11.35 1.98 3.87
CA THR A 65 -11.51 0.89 4.81
C THR A 65 -10.62 -0.29 4.40
N LYS A 66 -10.31 -1.15 5.36
CA LYS A 66 -9.53 -2.34 5.05
C LYS A 66 -10.32 -3.25 4.10
N GLU A 67 -11.63 -3.27 4.22
CA GLU A 67 -12.48 -4.05 3.33
C GLU A 67 -12.33 -3.60 1.89
N GLU A 68 -12.35 -2.29 1.65
CA GLU A 68 -12.16 -1.75 0.32
C GLU A 68 -10.78 -2.11 -0.23
N PHE A 69 -9.75 -2.00 0.60
CA PHE A 69 -8.40 -2.31 0.18
C PHE A 69 -8.26 -3.79 -0.21
N TYR A 70 -8.69 -4.69 0.68
CA TYR A 70 -8.55 -6.13 0.41
C TYR A 70 -9.44 -6.59 -0.73
N LYS A 71 -10.57 -5.94 -0.93
CA LYS A 71 -11.43 -6.24 -2.07
C LYS A 71 -10.69 -5.99 -3.38
N SER A 72 -9.89 -4.93 -3.44
CA SER A 72 -9.10 -4.62 -4.64
C SER A 72 -8.03 -5.68 -4.90
N LEU A 73 -7.50 -6.29 -3.85
CA LEU A 73 -6.49 -7.34 -4.00
C LEU A 73 -7.04 -8.58 -4.71
N TYR A 74 -8.32 -8.88 -4.49
CA TYR A 74 -8.93 -10.10 -5.04
C TYR A 74 -9.76 -9.85 -6.29
N LYS A 75 -9.57 -8.73 -6.92
CA LYS A 75 -10.28 -8.39 -8.14
C LYS A 75 -9.65 -9.02 -9.37
#